data_c7890dc4f0c6bed363ee775309877675
#
_entry.id   c7890dc4f0c6bed363ee775309877675
#
_cell.length_a   1.000
_cell.length_b   1.000
_cell.length_c   1.000
_cell.angle_alpha   90.00
_cell.angle_beta   90.00
_cell.angle_gamma   90.00
#
_symmetry.space_group_name_H-M   'P 1'
#
loop_
_entity.id
_entity.type
_entity.pdbx_description
1 polymer ?
#
loop_
_entity_poly.entity_id
_entity_poly.type
_entity_poly.pdbx_seq_one_letter_code
_entity_poly.pdbx_strand_id
1 'polypeptide(L)'
;NQRHVAVNTQKVALNALVFLYQKFLKTELGELGFKHAVKQRSLPVVLSVSEVAALLQHLKGLPALIVSLLYGSGLRVSECLRLRVQDIDLEHLSITVRDGKGRKDRQTLLSRSLVPALKQRIDQALALQKQDNLRGIGPSLPFALGRKYPSAYRQAGWMFLFPSISLCAHP
;
A
#
# COMPACT_ATOMS: atom_id res chain seq x y z
N ASN A 1 -23.48 16.66 -20.96
CA ASN A 1 -22.80 15.83 -19.96
C ASN A 1 -22.92 16.46 -18.57
N GLN A 2 -23.96 16.07 -17.82
CA GLN A 2 -24.33 16.72 -16.54
C GLN A 2 -23.56 16.19 -15.33
N ARG A 3 -22.64 15.24 -15.50
CA ARG A 3 -21.80 14.70 -14.40
C ARG A 3 -20.34 15.04 -14.68
N HIS A 4 -19.74 15.86 -13.83
CA HIS A 4 -18.31 16.19 -13.86
C HIS A 4 -17.45 14.97 -13.46
N VAL A 5 -17.36 13.98 -14.35
CA VAL A 5 -16.58 12.75 -14.12
C VAL A 5 -15.14 12.98 -14.58
N ALA A 6 -14.17 12.57 -13.75
CA ALA A 6 -12.75 12.69 -14.08
C ALA A 6 -12.40 11.98 -15.40
N VAL A 7 -11.49 12.56 -16.19
CA VAL A 7 -11.07 12.04 -17.50
C VAL A 7 -10.63 10.58 -17.43
N ASN A 8 -9.91 10.19 -16.36
CA ASN A 8 -9.48 8.80 -16.18
C ASN A 8 -10.66 7.84 -15.96
N THR A 9 -11.69 8.26 -15.21
CA THR A 9 -12.90 7.46 -15.00
C THR A 9 -13.66 7.27 -16.31
N GLN A 10 -13.75 8.32 -17.13
CA GLN A 10 -14.34 8.23 -18.49
C GLN A 10 -13.57 7.21 -19.35
N LYS A 11 -12.22 7.25 -19.34
CA LYS A 11 -11.39 6.30 -20.08
C LYS A 11 -11.58 4.86 -19.60
N VAL A 12 -11.67 4.63 -18.28
CA VAL A 12 -11.92 3.28 -17.73
C VAL A 12 -13.28 2.76 -18.18
N ALA A 13 -14.33 3.57 -18.09
CA ALA A 13 -15.67 3.20 -18.53
C ALA A 13 -15.69 2.87 -20.03
N LEU A 14 -15.07 3.72 -20.85
CA LEU A 14 -14.97 3.50 -22.29
C LEU A 14 -14.22 2.20 -22.62
N ASN A 15 -13.06 1.97 -21.99
CA ASN A 15 -12.28 0.76 -22.20
C ASN A 15 -13.07 -0.50 -21.80
N ALA A 16 -13.87 -0.43 -20.73
CA ALA A 16 -14.74 -1.52 -20.32
C ALA A 16 -15.82 -1.82 -21.38
N LEU A 17 -16.43 -0.79 -21.95
CA LEU A 17 -17.40 -0.94 -23.05
C LEU A 17 -16.74 -1.53 -24.30
N VAL A 18 -15.59 -1.00 -24.71
CA VAL A 18 -14.83 -1.52 -25.87
C VAL A 18 -14.49 -2.99 -25.65
N PHE A 19 -14.01 -3.34 -24.45
CA PHE A 19 -13.73 -4.75 -24.12
C PHE A 19 -14.96 -5.62 -24.21
N LEU A 20 -16.09 -5.18 -23.64
CA LEU A 20 -17.36 -5.91 -23.68
C LEU A 20 -17.79 -6.20 -25.13
N TYR A 21 -17.85 -5.18 -25.97
CA TYR A 21 -18.31 -5.34 -27.35
C TYR A 21 -17.33 -6.13 -28.20
N GLN A 22 -16.05 -5.76 -28.21
CA GLN A 22 -15.07 -6.40 -29.10
C GLN A 22 -14.63 -7.78 -28.64
N LYS A 23 -14.45 -8.01 -27.33
CA LYS A 23 -13.91 -9.28 -26.82
C LYS A 23 -14.97 -10.26 -26.39
N PHE A 24 -16.04 -9.80 -25.78
CA PHE A 24 -17.09 -10.67 -25.27
C PHE A 24 -18.23 -10.87 -26.30
N LEU A 25 -18.81 -9.78 -26.79
CA LEU A 25 -19.90 -9.85 -27.76
C LEU A 25 -19.43 -10.07 -29.21
N LYS A 26 -18.13 -9.92 -29.48
CA LYS A 26 -17.50 -10.03 -30.81
C LYS A 26 -18.18 -9.15 -31.86
N THR A 27 -18.69 -8.01 -31.45
CA THR A 27 -19.36 -7.03 -32.29
C THR A 27 -18.41 -5.85 -32.53
N GLU A 28 -18.27 -5.43 -33.77
CA GLU A 28 -17.48 -4.24 -34.07
C GLU A 28 -18.22 -2.98 -33.63
N LEU A 29 -17.50 -2.15 -32.84
CA LEU A 29 -17.95 -0.80 -32.53
C LEU A 29 -17.59 0.09 -33.69
N GLY A 30 -18.59 0.51 -34.47
CA GLY A 30 -18.41 1.53 -35.49
C GLY A 30 -17.94 2.86 -34.92
N GLU A 31 -17.85 3.90 -35.75
CA GLU A 31 -17.50 5.25 -35.29
C GLU A 31 -18.53 5.78 -34.29
N LEU A 32 -18.11 5.93 -33.04
CA LEU A 32 -18.98 6.32 -31.93
C LEU A 32 -19.21 7.82 -31.81
N GLY A 33 -18.67 8.63 -32.72
CA GLY A 33 -18.91 10.08 -32.83
C GLY A 33 -18.60 10.91 -31.57
N PHE A 34 -17.79 10.41 -30.61
CA PHE A 34 -17.45 11.15 -29.40
C PHE A 34 -15.98 11.62 -29.42
N LYS A 35 -15.73 12.77 -28.79
CA LYS A 35 -14.37 13.26 -28.59
C LYS A 35 -13.80 12.67 -27.29
N HIS A 36 -12.61 12.05 -27.40
CA HIS A 36 -11.89 11.61 -26.22
C HIS A 36 -11.55 12.80 -25.32
N ALA A 37 -11.89 12.66 -24.03
CA ALA A 37 -11.46 13.64 -23.04
C ALA A 37 -9.92 13.61 -22.92
N VAL A 38 -9.28 14.72 -23.20
CA VAL A 38 -7.83 14.87 -23.11
C VAL A 38 -7.49 15.47 -21.75
N LYS A 39 -6.73 14.73 -20.93
CA LYS A 39 -6.19 15.28 -19.69
C LYS A 39 -4.97 16.13 -20.03
N GLN A 40 -5.02 17.43 -19.71
CA GLN A 40 -3.80 18.23 -19.68
C GLN A 40 -2.82 17.58 -18.68
N ARG A 41 -1.61 17.27 -19.16
CA ARG A 41 -0.54 16.75 -18.32
C ARG A 41 0.03 17.92 -17.54
N SER A 42 -0.32 18.04 -16.26
CA SER A 42 0.43 18.88 -15.33
C SER A 42 1.67 18.13 -14.84
N LEU A 43 2.82 18.79 -14.83
CA LEU A 43 3.99 18.23 -14.16
C LEU A 43 3.69 18.12 -12.67
N PRO A 44 4.02 16.98 -12.04
CA PRO A 44 3.88 16.87 -10.59
C PRO A 44 4.81 17.87 -9.90
N VAL A 45 4.31 18.49 -8.84
CA VAL A 45 5.16 19.31 -7.96
C VAL A 45 6.09 18.36 -7.21
N VAL A 46 7.39 18.62 -7.34
CA VAL A 46 8.44 17.88 -6.63
C VAL A 46 8.97 18.77 -5.51
N LEU A 47 8.88 18.27 -4.27
CA LEU A 47 9.41 18.98 -3.12
C LEU A 47 10.94 18.93 -3.10
N SER A 48 11.59 20.04 -2.76
CA SER A 48 13.01 20.10 -2.51
C SER A 48 13.37 19.39 -1.20
N VAL A 49 14.66 19.08 -1.00
CA VAL A 49 15.13 18.43 0.24
C VAL A 49 14.82 19.30 1.47
N SER A 50 14.95 20.62 1.36
CA SER A 50 14.63 21.57 2.44
C SER A 50 13.14 21.58 2.80
N GLU A 51 12.25 21.51 1.80
CA GLU A 51 10.81 21.45 2.03
C GLU A 51 10.40 20.12 2.68
N VAL A 52 10.98 19.01 2.25
CA VAL A 52 10.76 17.71 2.90
C VAL A 52 11.26 17.72 4.35
N ALA A 53 12.44 18.28 4.62
CA ALA A 53 12.98 18.41 5.97
C ALA A 53 12.06 19.26 6.87
N ALA A 54 11.58 20.39 6.38
CA ALA A 54 10.63 21.23 7.09
C ALA A 54 9.31 20.50 7.37
N LEU A 55 8.77 19.76 6.40
CA LEU A 55 7.57 18.95 6.57
C LEU A 55 7.76 17.89 7.66
N LEU A 56 8.86 17.16 7.64
CA LEU A 56 9.17 16.14 8.65
C LEU A 56 9.31 16.70 10.05
N GLN A 57 9.82 17.92 10.22
CA GLN A 57 9.91 18.60 11.53
C GLN A 57 8.53 18.89 12.15
N HIS A 58 7.50 19.10 11.33
CA HIS A 58 6.14 19.35 11.80
C HIS A 58 5.36 18.07 12.12
N LEU A 59 5.84 16.90 11.68
CA LEU A 59 5.22 15.62 11.95
C LEU A 59 5.77 14.99 13.23
N LYS A 60 4.90 14.33 14.01
CA LYS A 60 5.29 13.60 15.22
C LYS A 60 4.65 12.21 15.24
N GLY A 61 5.26 11.29 15.98
CA GLY A 61 4.72 9.94 16.19
C GLY A 61 4.60 9.11 14.90
N LEU A 62 3.50 8.41 14.79
CA LEU A 62 3.26 7.46 13.69
C LEU A 62 3.28 8.11 12.28
N PRO A 63 2.64 9.27 12.05
CA PRO A 63 2.72 9.95 10.76
C PRO A 63 4.15 10.29 10.35
N ALA A 64 5.00 10.76 11.30
CA ALA A 64 6.40 11.05 11.02
C ALA A 64 7.17 9.80 10.57
N LEU A 65 6.96 8.66 11.23
CA LEU A 65 7.59 7.39 10.87
C LEU A 65 7.16 6.93 9.47
N ILE A 66 5.85 6.98 9.18
CA ILE A 66 5.30 6.58 7.88
C ILE A 66 5.89 7.46 6.76
N VAL A 67 5.84 8.79 6.90
CA VAL A 67 6.35 9.71 5.87
C VAL A 67 7.86 9.55 5.69
N SER A 68 8.60 9.34 6.77
CA SER A 68 10.06 9.07 6.70
C SER A 68 10.37 7.76 5.96
N LEU A 69 9.56 6.70 6.15
CA LEU A 69 9.69 5.46 5.38
C LEU A 69 9.35 5.66 3.91
N LEU A 70 8.27 6.40 3.60
CA LEU A 70 7.89 6.69 2.22
C LEU A 70 9.01 7.42 1.48
N TYR A 71 9.56 8.46 2.11
CA TYR A 71 10.62 9.27 1.51
C TYR A 71 11.96 8.52 1.44
N GLY A 72 12.39 7.92 2.57
CA GLY A 72 13.71 7.31 2.68
C GLY A 72 13.86 5.98 1.93
N SER A 73 12.76 5.23 1.77
CA SER A 73 12.76 3.91 1.14
C SER A 73 12.05 3.88 -0.21
N GLY A 74 11.48 5.00 -0.67
CA GLY A 74 10.75 5.07 -1.94
C GLY A 74 9.51 4.18 -2.01
N LEU A 75 8.83 3.99 -0.88
CA LEU A 75 7.63 3.17 -0.79
C LEU A 75 6.39 3.93 -1.28
N ARG A 76 5.43 3.23 -1.88
CA ARG A 76 4.07 3.76 -2.04
C ARG A 76 3.33 3.69 -0.72
N VAL A 77 2.36 4.56 -0.51
CA VAL A 77 1.55 4.56 0.73
C VAL A 77 0.94 3.18 1.00
N SER A 78 0.35 2.55 -0.01
CA SER A 78 -0.23 1.21 0.11
C SER A 78 0.81 0.12 0.40
N GLU A 79 2.02 0.23 -0.11
CA GLU A 79 3.13 -0.69 0.18
C GLU A 79 3.57 -0.53 1.64
N CYS A 80 3.75 0.70 2.10
CA CYS A 80 4.13 1.01 3.48
C CYS A 80 3.10 0.48 4.48
N LEU A 81 1.81 0.75 4.26
CA LEU A 81 0.73 0.32 5.16
C LEU A 81 0.52 -1.20 5.18
N ARG A 82 0.99 -1.92 4.16
CA ARG A 82 0.94 -3.39 4.10
C ARG A 82 2.18 -4.08 4.65
N LEU A 83 3.20 -3.33 5.08
CA LEU A 83 4.42 -3.92 5.65
C LEU A 83 4.08 -4.80 6.86
N ARG A 84 4.73 -5.94 6.91
CA ARG A 84 4.68 -6.88 8.04
C ARG A 84 6.00 -6.86 8.79
N VAL A 85 5.99 -7.38 10.00
CA VAL A 85 7.19 -7.47 10.84
C VAL A 85 8.31 -8.20 10.11
N GLN A 86 8.01 -9.30 9.41
CA GLN A 86 9.00 -10.08 8.64
C GLN A 86 9.57 -9.36 7.42
N ASP A 87 8.97 -8.25 7.00
CA ASP A 87 9.44 -7.50 5.83
C ASP A 87 10.52 -6.47 6.20
N ILE A 88 10.76 -6.28 7.50
CA ILE A 88 11.75 -5.34 8.05
C ILE A 88 12.98 -6.10 8.52
N ASP A 89 14.09 -5.87 7.87
CA ASP A 89 15.40 -6.36 8.31
C ASP A 89 16.19 -5.21 8.90
N LEU A 90 16.27 -5.19 10.23
CA LEU A 90 16.96 -4.14 10.98
C LEU A 90 18.47 -4.34 11.02
N GLU A 91 18.96 -5.56 10.76
CA GLU A 91 20.38 -5.90 10.73
C GLU A 91 21.00 -5.48 9.40
N HIS A 92 20.39 -5.90 8.29
CA HIS A 92 20.86 -5.55 6.95
C HIS A 92 20.32 -4.21 6.44
N LEU A 93 19.55 -3.47 7.27
CA LEU A 93 18.95 -2.18 6.92
C LEU A 93 18.18 -2.23 5.60
N SER A 94 17.32 -3.24 5.47
CA SER A 94 16.52 -3.44 4.26
C SER A 94 15.04 -3.66 4.55
N ILE A 95 14.21 -3.36 3.56
CA ILE A 95 12.76 -3.58 3.57
C ILE A 95 12.40 -4.40 2.36
N THR A 96 11.69 -5.50 2.58
CA THR A 96 11.12 -6.32 1.51
C THR A 96 9.72 -5.83 1.18
N VAL A 97 9.51 -5.33 -0.02
CA VAL A 97 8.19 -4.95 -0.54
C VAL A 97 7.62 -6.12 -1.31
N ARG A 98 6.53 -6.69 -0.78
CA ARG A 98 5.85 -7.82 -1.42
C ARG A 98 4.72 -7.33 -2.30
N ASP A 99 4.47 -8.05 -3.39
CA ASP A 99 3.36 -7.82 -4.33
C ASP A 99 3.30 -6.35 -4.81
N GLY A 100 4.46 -5.76 -5.12
CA GLY A 100 4.60 -4.42 -5.63
C GLY A 100 3.96 -4.25 -7.02
N LYS A 101 4.16 -3.09 -7.67
CA LYS A 101 3.61 -2.83 -9.01
C LYS A 101 4.04 -3.94 -9.99
N GLY A 102 3.05 -4.63 -10.56
CA GLY A 102 3.28 -5.76 -11.47
C GLY A 102 3.53 -7.09 -10.75
N ARG A 103 3.13 -7.23 -9.49
CA ARG A 103 3.29 -8.45 -8.66
C ARG A 103 4.75 -8.91 -8.53
N LYS A 104 5.67 -7.94 -8.44
CA LYS A 104 7.09 -8.22 -8.25
C LYS A 104 7.52 -7.80 -6.86
N ASP A 105 8.17 -8.71 -6.15
CA ASP A 105 8.83 -8.42 -4.89
C ASP A 105 10.12 -7.64 -5.16
N ARG A 106 10.45 -6.71 -4.28
CA ARG A 106 11.70 -5.98 -4.32
C ARG A 106 12.22 -5.69 -2.92
N GLN A 107 13.51 -5.53 -2.80
CA GLN A 107 14.13 -4.96 -1.61
C GLN A 107 14.46 -3.49 -1.83
N THR A 108 14.37 -2.71 -0.77
CA THR A 108 14.75 -1.30 -0.72
C THR A 108 15.50 -1.02 0.57
N LEU A 109 16.20 0.12 0.60
CA LEU A 109 17.01 0.51 1.75
C LEU A 109 16.14 1.01 2.91
N LEU A 110 16.59 0.70 4.13
CA LEU A 110 16.07 1.24 5.37
C LEU A 110 17.08 2.23 5.96
N SER A 111 16.65 3.47 6.23
CA SER A 111 17.51 4.42 6.91
C SER A 111 17.81 3.97 8.34
N ARG A 112 19.10 3.99 8.72
CA ARG A 112 19.56 3.66 10.08
C ARG A 112 18.91 4.53 11.15
N SER A 113 18.62 5.78 10.83
CA SER A 113 17.95 6.71 11.76
C SER A 113 16.55 6.28 12.19
N LEU A 114 15.88 5.44 11.39
CA LEU A 114 14.53 4.94 11.68
C LEU A 114 14.51 3.67 12.53
N VAL A 115 15.66 3.02 12.72
CA VAL A 115 15.76 1.75 13.46
C VAL A 115 15.17 1.83 14.87
N PRO A 116 15.46 2.85 15.71
CA PRO A 116 14.87 2.92 17.05
C PRO A 116 13.35 3.02 17.02
N ALA A 117 12.80 3.87 16.15
CA ALA A 117 11.35 4.06 16.02
C ALA A 117 10.66 2.80 15.47
N LEU A 118 11.31 2.10 14.55
CA LEU A 118 10.79 0.84 14.01
C LEU A 118 10.81 -0.29 15.04
N LYS A 119 11.87 -0.41 15.86
CA LYS A 119 11.90 -1.38 16.96
C LYS A 119 10.72 -1.16 17.89
N GLN A 120 10.53 0.08 18.37
CA GLN A 120 9.39 0.42 19.21
C GLN A 120 8.05 0.10 18.55
N ARG A 121 7.92 0.36 17.24
CA ARG A 121 6.69 0.07 16.49
C ARG A 121 6.43 -1.43 16.36
N ILE A 122 7.46 -2.22 16.10
CA ILE A 122 7.39 -3.67 16.05
C ILE A 122 6.92 -4.21 17.40
N ASP A 123 7.52 -3.76 18.51
CA ASP A 123 7.14 -4.20 19.86
C ASP A 123 5.67 -3.88 20.17
N GLN A 124 5.20 -2.69 19.81
CA GLN A 124 3.79 -2.30 19.95
C GLN A 124 2.86 -3.20 19.11
N ALA A 125 3.23 -3.49 17.86
CA ALA A 125 2.45 -4.35 16.99
C ALA A 125 2.38 -5.78 17.52
N LEU A 126 3.48 -6.32 18.03
CA LEU A 126 3.52 -7.66 18.61
C LEU A 126 2.78 -7.74 19.95
N ALA A 127 2.79 -6.68 20.77
CA ALA A 127 1.98 -6.60 21.98
C ALA A 127 0.48 -6.64 21.65
N LEU A 128 0.04 -5.89 20.63
CA LEU A 128 -1.34 -5.95 20.13
C LEU A 128 -1.69 -7.35 19.63
N GLN A 129 -0.81 -7.97 18.82
CA GLN A 129 -1.02 -9.32 18.31
C GLN A 129 -1.23 -10.34 19.43
N LYS A 130 -0.46 -10.24 20.52
CA LYS A 130 -0.64 -11.12 21.69
C LYS A 130 -2.03 -10.98 22.30
N GLN A 131 -2.52 -9.76 22.45
CA GLN A 131 -3.88 -9.50 22.97
C GLN A 131 -4.96 -10.05 22.03
N ASP A 132 -4.83 -9.82 20.72
CA ASP A 132 -5.78 -10.31 19.73
C ASP A 132 -5.80 -11.84 19.67
N ASN A 133 -4.63 -12.47 19.75
CA ASN A 133 -4.49 -13.93 19.75
C ASN A 133 -5.19 -14.60 20.94
N LEU A 134 -5.28 -13.95 22.11
CA LEU A 134 -6.06 -14.44 23.26
C LEU A 134 -7.58 -14.48 22.95
N ARG A 135 -8.03 -13.64 22.01
CA ARG A 135 -9.42 -13.58 21.54
C ARG A 135 -9.66 -14.43 20.28
N GLY A 136 -8.65 -15.19 19.84
CA GLY A 136 -8.72 -15.96 18.58
C GLY A 136 -8.66 -15.11 17.32
N ILE A 137 -8.23 -13.85 17.43
CA ILE A 137 -8.14 -12.88 16.32
C ILE A 137 -6.68 -12.75 15.89
N GLY A 138 -6.45 -12.48 14.63
CA GLY A 138 -5.10 -12.23 14.11
C GLY A 138 -5.11 -11.52 12.76
N PRO A 139 -3.92 -11.14 12.26
CA PRO A 139 -3.81 -10.48 10.98
C PRO A 139 -4.29 -11.38 9.84
N SER A 140 -4.87 -10.77 8.81
CA SER A 140 -5.18 -11.49 7.58
C SER A 140 -3.92 -12.08 6.97
N LEU A 141 -4.00 -13.31 6.50
CA LEU A 141 -2.90 -14.01 5.84
C LEU A 141 -3.03 -13.91 4.31
N PRO A 142 -1.92 -13.86 3.56
CA PRO A 142 -1.98 -13.75 2.12
C PRO A 142 -2.53 -15.04 1.48
N PHE A 143 -3.30 -14.88 0.41
CA PHE A 143 -3.83 -15.96 -0.42
C PHE A 143 -4.51 -17.09 0.38
N ALA A 144 -4.14 -18.34 0.09
CA ALA A 144 -4.68 -19.54 0.75
C ALA A 144 -3.90 -19.96 2.01
N LEU A 145 -2.96 -19.14 2.50
CA LEU A 145 -2.09 -19.51 3.61
C LEU A 145 -2.88 -19.84 4.88
N GLY A 146 -3.92 -19.08 5.19
CA GLY A 146 -4.78 -19.33 6.35
C GLY A 146 -5.54 -20.65 6.28
N ARG A 147 -5.87 -21.13 5.07
CA ARG A 147 -6.47 -22.48 4.89
C ARG A 147 -5.45 -23.58 5.07
N LYS A 148 -4.22 -23.39 4.55
CA LYS A 148 -3.15 -24.38 4.63
C LYS A 148 -2.55 -24.47 6.05
N TYR A 149 -2.41 -23.33 6.72
CA TYR A 149 -1.82 -23.21 8.07
C TYR A 149 -2.73 -22.33 8.95
N PRO A 150 -3.79 -22.89 9.53
CA PRO A 150 -4.77 -22.12 10.31
C PRO A 150 -4.21 -21.33 11.49
N SER A 151 -3.09 -21.76 12.07
CA SER A 151 -2.44 -21.10 13.20
C SER A 151 -1.35 -20.11 12.81
N ALA A 152 -1.06 -19.93 11.51
CA ALA A 152 0.03 -19.05 11.04
C ALA A 152 -0.16 -17.57 11.46
N TYR A 153 -1.39 -17.12 11.67
CA TYR A 153 -1.67 -15.76 12.14
C TYR A 153 -1.06 -15.44 13.51
N ARG A 154 -0.69 -16.47 14.29
CA ARG A 154 -0.03 -16.32 15.61
C ARG A 154 1.47 -16.06 15.49
N GLN A 155 2.08 -16.31 14.33
CA GLN A 155 3.49 -16.05 14.14
C GLN A 155 3.75 -14.55 14.02
N ALA A 156 4.75 -14.07 14.76
CA ALA A 156 5.11 -12.65 14.82
C ALA A 156 5.36 -12.02 13.44
N GLY A 157 6.01 -12.75 12.54
CA GLY A 157 6.34 -12.28 11.21
C GLY A 157 5.13 -11.83 10.38
N TRP A 158 3.97 -12.43 10.57
CA TRP A 158 2.76 -12.10 9.80
C TRP A 158 2.03 -10.87 10.32
N MET A 159 2.38 -10.36 11.52
CA MET A 159 1.75 -9.15 12.05
C MET A 159 2.06 -7.95 11.18
N PHE A 160 1.05 -7.11 10.93
CA PHE A 160 1.24 -5.84 10.24
C PHE A 160 2.03 -4.86 11.11
N LEU A 161 2.96 -4.12 10.49
CA LEU A 161 3.71 -3.07 11.17
C LEU A 161 2.79 -1.90 11.59
N PHE A 162 1.78 -1.62 10.78
CA PHE A 162 0.80 -0.55 10.98
C PHE A 162 -0.63 -1.13 11.03
N PRO A 163 -0.97 -1.89 12.10
CA PRO A 163 -2.33 -2.43 12.23
C PRO A 163 -3.35 -1.32 12.44
N SER A 164 -4.59 -1.60 12.06
CA SER A 164 -5.73 -0.74 12.36
C SER A 164 -5.96 -0.66 13.89
N ILE A 165 -6.50 0.47 14.35
CA ILE A 165 -6.91 0.66 15.76
C ILE A 165 -8.18 -0.15 16.06
N SER A 166 -9.05 -0.32 15.07
CA SER A 166 -10.30 -1.09 15.18
C SER A 166 -10.21 -2.40 14.40
N LEU A 167 -10.90 -3.41 14.91
CA LEU A 167 -11.08 -4.67 14.17
C LEU A 167 -11.89 -4.40 12.91
N CYS A 168 -11.38 -4.84 11.77
CA CYS A 168 -12.07 -4.78 10.51
C CYS A 168 -11.86 -6.08 9.74
N ALA A 169 -12.86 -6.48 8.95
CA ALA A 169 -12.67 -7.54 7.97
C ALA A 169 -11.68 -7.04 6.89
N HIS A 170 -10.78 -7.92 6.47
CA HIS A 170 -9.93 -7.61 5.32
C HIS A 170 -10.81 -7.63 4.05
N PRO A 171 -10.79 -6.56 3.23
CA PRO A 171 -11.58 -6.50 2.00
C PRO A 171 -11.15 -7.56 0.96
#